data_fb6518f56a7f2383fbe7f664712a5532
#
_entry.id   fb6518f56a7f2383fbe7f664712a5532
#
_cell.length_a   1.000
_cell.length_b   1.000
_cell.length_c   1.000
_cell.angle_alpha   90.00
_cell.angle_beta   90.00
_cell.angle_gamma   90.00
#
_symmetry.space_group_name_H-M   'P 1'
#
loop_
_entity.id
_entity.type
_entity.pdbx_description
1 polymer ?
#
loop_
_entity_poly.entity_id
_entity_poly.type
_entity_poly.pdbx_seq_one_letter_code
_entity_poly.pdbx_strand_id
1 'polypeptide(L)'
;MVEKTAADRQIDKIFEEIHNIAEQISKPSKLFPLSTPKSPTWTHMIPLVGETAILGREGQDWKDLRKRYNPGFTTQHLWTLLPLILEKMEPFWKYLDQFATSEEEFSLEKLISNLTFDVIGAAVMGAQLNAQQRDSSKQGELIRLFAELVQTYNDDKNNLPWWIVPLTTRKRIRLAKRIDVLVKDNIQRRYAELKEEAKGNRSRSIVALSFQDTETLTPQLLSETSDQVRSFLFAGHDTNTSMLQWAFYELSRTPHALKAVRDELDEVLGPQIEPSTICATLAERGEDILPRLHYVNAVIKETLRLHPPASTVRMTEPGTGFTVCTPTGEEYNLDGTIMYSCQSIIQRDPSVYGDTADVWVPERWLGEAAKSIPASAWRPFERGPRNCIGSELANLESRIIISIVARKYDFIKVGLGESVLDEKGYPTLDDKGQYKTKSDLYNVGHDSLLSMVYGFTKSLL
;
A
#
# COMPACT_ATOMS: atom_id res chain seq x y z
N MET A 1 -0.93 29.90 -25.18
CA MET A 1 -1.62 28.59 -25.31
C MET A 1 -1.04 27.93 -26.54
N VAL A 2 -0.28 26.86 -26.37
CA VAL A 2 0.19 26.04 -27.48
C VAL A 2 -1.04 25.31 -28.03
N GLU A 3 -1.25 25.42 -29.34
CA GLU A 3 -2.38 24.75 -29.99
C GLU A 3 -2.15 23.23 -29.94
N LYS A 4 -3.06 22.48 -29.26
CA LYS A 4 -2.94 21.02 -29.14
C LYS A 4 -2.95 20.37 -30.52
N THR A 5 -2.02 19.47 -30.78
CA THR A 5 -1.97 18.68 -32.02
C THR A 5 -3.17 17.72 -32.12
N ALA A 6 -3.38 17.15 -33.30
CA ALA A 6 -4.42 16.11 -33.48
C ALA A 6 -4.11 14.86 -32.61
N ALA A 7 -2.83 14.54 -32.41
CA ALA A 7 -2.40 13.45 -31.53
C ALA A 7 -2.72 13.75 -30.06
N ASP A 8 -2.51 14.99 -29.59
CA ASP A 8 -2.83 15.39 -28.21
C ASP A 8 -4.33 15.29 -27.94
N ARG A 9 -5.16 15.71 -28.89
CA ARG A 9 -6.62 15.60 -28.79
C ARG A 9 -7.09 14.15 -28.77
N GLN A 10 -6.42 13.26 -29.49
CA GLN A 10 -6.73 11.84 -29.48
C GLN A 10 -6.31 11.17 -28.19
N ILE A 11 -5.19 11.59 -27.60
CA ILE A 11 -4.73 11.14 -26.29
C ILE A 11 -5.72 11.59 -25.21
N ASP A 12 -6.13 12.86 -25.20
CA ASP A 12 -7.13 13.36 -24.24
C ASP A 12 -8.44 12.55 -24.31
N LYS A 13 -8.92 12.25 -25.53
CA LYS A 13 -10.13 11.42 -25.71
C LYS A 13 -9.94 10.00 -25.15
N ILE A 14 -8.79 9.38 -25.37
CA ILE A 14 -8.48 8.05 -24.81
C ILE A 14 -8.51 8.08 -23.29
N PHE A 15 -7.91 9.09 -22.64
CA PHE A 15 -7.94 9.23 -21.19
C PHE A 15 -9.35 9.38 -20.64
N GLU A 16 -10.18 10.20 -21.25
CA GLU A 16 -11.57 10.39 -20.85
C GLU A 16 -12.37 9.08 -20.98
N GLU A 17 -12.16 8.31 -22.03
CA GLU A 17 -12.81 7.01 -22.23
C GLU A 17 -12.36 5.98 -21.18
N ILE A 18 -11.07 5.85 -20.94
CA ILE A 18 -10.51 4.90 -19.93
C ILE A 18 -11.05 5.21 -18.54
N HIS A 19 -11.12 6.48 -18.19
CA HIS A 19 -11.60 6.94 -16.89
C HIS A 19 -13.07 6.55 -16.67
N ASN A 20 -13.91 6.79 -17.65
CA ASN A 20 -15.32 6.46 -17.61
C ASN A 20 -15.57 4.94 -17.58
N ILE A 21 -14.85 4.17 -18.40
CA ILE A 21 -14.91 2.71 -18.40
C ILE A 21 -14.51 2.15 -17.04
N ALA A 22 -13.39 2.64 -16.48
CA ALA A 22 -12.91 2.21 -15.15
C ALA A 22 -13.96 2.48 -14.04
N GLU A 23 -14.70 3.58 -14.13
CA GLU A 23 -15.77 3.89 -13.19
C GLU A 23 -16.97 2.94 -13.36
N GLN A 24 -17.37 2.64 -14.60
CA GLN A 24 -18.48 1.72 -14.87
C GLN A 24 -18.21 0.29 -14.41
N ILE A 25 -17.02 -0.24 -14.64
CA ILE A 25 -16.66 -1.61 -14.21
C ILE A 25 -16.54 -1.76 -12.69
N SER A 26 -16.34 -0.68 -11.97
CA SER A 26 -16.17 -0.69 -10.50
C SER A 26 -17.46 -0.49 -9.74
N LYS A 27 -18.53 0.00 -10.40
CA LYS A 27 -19.84 0.27 -9.79
C LYS A 27 -20.81 -0.89 -9.97
N PRO A 28 -21.83 -0.97 -9.11
CA PRO A 28 -22.97 -1.85 -9.34
C PRO A 28 -23.67 -1.55 -10.66
N SER A 29 -24.06 -2.59 -11.38
CA SER A 29 -24.85 -2.52 -12.59
C SER A 29 -26.06 -3.46 -12.49
N LYS A 30 -26.95 -3.42 -13.51
CA LYS A 30 -28.07 -4.38 -13.57
C LYS A 30 -27.59 -5.83 -13.68
N LEU A 31 -26.48 -6.05 -14.39
CA LEU A 31 -25.89 -7.39 -14.57
C LEU A 31 -25.05 -7.83 -13.36
N PHE A 32 -24.38 -6.89 -12.72
CA PHE A 32 -23.45 -7.17 -11.63
C PHE A 32 -23.76 -6.28 -10.41
N PRO A 33 -24.51 -6.78 -9.43
CA PRO A 33 -24.98 -5.99 -8.28
C PRO A 33 -23.89 -5.42 -7.36
N LEU A 34 -22.65 -5.93 -7.46
CA LEU A 34 -21.50 -5.41 -6.69
C LEU A 34 -20.55 -4.59 -7.56
N SER A 35 -20.07 -5.21 -8.59
CA SER A 35 -19.15 -4.69 -9.63
C SER A 35 -18.97 -5.80 -10.66
N THR A 36 -18.36 -5.49 -11.79
CA THR A 36 -17.86 -6.53 -12.71
C THR A 36 -16.98 -7.53 -11.95
N PRO A 37 -17.14 -8.85 -12.18
CA PRO A 37 -16.41 -9.88 -11.46
C PRO A 37 -14.88 -9.76 -11.57
N LYS A 38 -14.16 -10.29 -10.60
CA LYS A 38 -12.71 -10.43 -10.66
C LYS A 38 -12.30 -11.38 -11.78
N SER A 39 -11.23 -11.03 -12.50
CA SER A 39 -10.67 -11.93 -13.49
C SER A 39 -10.15 -13.22 -12.83
N PRO A 40 -10.34 -14.41 -13.44
CA PRO A 40 -9.77 -15.65 -12.93
C PRO A 40 -8.25 -15.67 -12.82
N THR A 41 -7.56 -14.70 -13.42
CA THR A 41 -6.09 -14.56 -13.32
C THR A 41 -5.59 -14.43 -11.87
N TRP A 42 -6.43 -13.99 -10.93
CA TRP A 42 -6.08 -13.95 -9.51
C TRP A 42 -5.72 -15.32 -8.93
N THR A 43 -6.20 -16.42 -9.54
CA THR A 43 -5.94 -17.81 -9.09
C THR A 43 -4.47 -18.15 -9.07
N HIS A 44 -3.66 -17.43 -9.87
CA HIS A 44 -2.21 -17.52 -9.83
C HIS A 44 -1.62 -17.19 -8.44
N MET A 45 -2.28 -16.36 -7.68
CA MET A 45 -1.87 -15.94 -6.34
C MET A 45 -2.38 -16.87 -5.21
N ILE A 46 -3.16 -17.92 -5.51
CA ILE A 46 -3.71 -18.85 -4.49
C ILE A 46 -2.62 -19.38 -3.54
N PRO A 47 -1.43 -19.82 -4.00
CA PRO A 47 -0.38 -20.24 -3.07
C PRO A 47 0.02 -19.17 -2.07
N LEU A 48 -0.08 -17.89 -2.41
CA LEU A 48 0.28 -16.77 -1.57
C LEU A 48 -0.86 -16.37 -0.63
N VAL A 49 -2.07 -16.13 -1.17
CA VAL A 49 -3.17 -15.53 -0.43
C VAL A 49 -4.22 -16.53 0.07
N GLY A 50 -4.24 -17.75 -0.45
CA GLY A 50 -5.23 -18.79 -0.14
C GLY A 50 -6.41 -18.83 -1.11
N GLU A 51 -7.09 -19.96 -1.16
CA GLU A 51 -8.18 -20.22 -2.11
C GLU A 51 -9.46 -19.44 -1.74
N THR A 52 -9.73 -19.28 -0.42
CA THR A 52 -10.93 -18.60 0.09
C THR A 52 -10.71 -17.10 0.36
N ALA A 53 -9.58 -16.54 -0.08
CA ALA A 53 -9.24 -15.14 0.14
C ALA A 53 -10.32 -14.18 -0.38
N ILE A 54 -10.65 -13.17 0.42
CA ILE A 54 -11.65 -12.12 0.10
C ILE A 54 -11.34 -11.44 -1.25
N LEU A 55 -10.08 -11.43 -1.65
CA LEU A 55 -9.60 -10.89 -2.92
C LEU A 55 -10.28 -11.56 -4.12
N GLY A 56 -10.47 -12.87 -4.08
CA GLY A 56 -11.00 -13.68 -5.19
C GLY A 56 -12.47 -14.09 -5.04
N ARG A 57 -13.07 -13.94 -3.86
CA ARG A 57 -14.48 -14.33 -3.64
C ARG A 57 -15.45 -13.35 -4.29
N GLU A 58 -16.59 -13.86 -4.71
CA GLU A 58 -17.67 -13.11 -5.36
C GLU A 58 -19.01 -13.32 -4.66
N GLY A 59 -20.01 -12.54 -5.05
CA GLY A 59 -21.40 -12.71 -4.61
C GLY A 59 -21.60 -12.65 -3.09
N GLN A 60 -22.32 -13.65 -2.56
CA GLN A 60 -22.66 -13.72 -1.13
C GLN A 60 -21.45 -14.06 -0.27
N ASP A 61 -20.57 -14.98 -0.71
CA ASP A 61 -19.34 -15.35 0.01
C ASP A 61 -18.48 -14.11 0.29
N TRP A 62 -18.31 -13.24 -0.71
CA TRP A 62 -17.58 -12.01 -0.53
C TRP A 62 -18.29 -11.06 0.47
N LYS A 63 -19.62 -10.93 0.40
CA LYS A 63 -20.39 -10.09 1.34
C LYS A 63 -20.22 -10.56 2.77
N ASP A 64 -20.24 -11.86 3.01
CA ASP A 64 -20.12 -12.46 4.34
C ASP A 64 -18.71 -12.25 4.91
N LEU A 65 -17.67 -12.45 4.10
CA LEU A 65 -16.29 -12.13 4.48
C LEU A 65 -16.13 -10.63 4.77
N ARG A 66 -16.64 -9.77 3.87
CA ARG A 66 -16.57 -8.31 4.06
C ARG A 66 -17.26 -7.89 5.36
N LYS A 67 -18.44 -8.43 5.65
CA LYS A 67 -19.20 -8.17 6.89
C LYS A 67 -18.41 -8.61 8.12
N ARG A 68 -17.76 -9.77 8.06
CA ARG A 68 -16.97 -10.33 9.19
C ARG A 68 -15.76 -9.47 9.52
N TYR A 69 -15.03 -8.97 8.52
CA TYR A 69 -13.76 -8.28 8.74
C TYR A 69 -13.86 -6.76 8.75
N ASN A 70 -14.88 -6.14 8.13
CA ASN A 70 -15.05 -4.68 8.14
C ASN A 70 -14.93 -4.04 9.52
N PRO A 71 -15.51 -4.59 10.60
CA PRO A 71 -15.42 -3.99 11.93
C PRO A 71 -13.98 -3.75 12.39
N GLY A 72 -13.04 -4.65 12.02
CA GLY A 72 -11.62 -4.56 12.36
C GLY A 72 -10.85 -3.49 11.58
N PHE A 73 -11.41 -3.00 10.47
CA PHE A 73 -10.81 -1.96 9.63
C PHE A 73 -11.51 -0.60 9.74
N THR A 74 -12.47 -0.45 10.67
CA THR A 74 -13.09 0.86 10.93
C THR A 74 -12.11 1.80 11.61
N THR A 75 -12.20 3.09 11.31
CA THR A 75 -11.36 4.13 11.93
C THR A 75 -11.40 4.05 13.45
N GLN A 76 -12.60 3.87 14.04
CA GLN A 76 -12.76 3.74 15.48
C GLN A 76 -11.99 2.55 16.08
N HIS A 77 -12.01 1.39 15.40
CA HIS A 77 -11.25 0.22 15.85
C HIS A 77 -9.74 0.43 15.68
N LEU A 78 -9.32 1.04 14.56
CA LEU A 78 -7.90 1.29 14.28
C LEU A 78 -7.24 2.18 15.31
N TRP A 79 -7.95 3.15 15.90
CA TRP A 79 -7.44 3.93 17.03
C TRP A 79 -7.07 3.03 18.22
N THR A 80 -7.78 1.94 18.44
CA THR A 80 -7.44 1.00 19.50
C THR A 80 -6.15 0.21 19.20
N LEU A 81 -5.72 0.15 17.94
CA LEU A 81 -4.48 -0.48 17.50
C LEU A 81 -3.29 0.49 17.44
N LEU A 82 -3.52 1.80 17.58
CA LEU A 82 -2.48 2.82 17.52
C LEU A 82 -1.28 2.52 18.43
N PRO A 83 -1.44 2.15 19.71
CA PRO A 83 -0.31 1.81 20.58
C PRO A 83 0.54 0.65 20.04
N LEU A 84 -0.10 -0.36 19.42
CA LEU A 84 0.60 -1.50 18.81
C LEU A 84 1.43 -1.06 17.58
N ILE A 85 0.90 -0.15 16.76
CA ILE A 85 1.62 0.38 15.60
C ILE A 85 2.83 1.20 16.07
N LEU A 86 2.64 2.07 17.05
CA LEU A 86 3.72 2.90 17.61
C LEU A 86 4.84 2.05 18.24
N GLU A 87 4.50 0.95 18.90
CA GLU A 87 5.50 0.01 19.43
C GLU A 87 6.42 -0.54 18.33
N LYS A 88 5.89 -0.78 17.13
CA LYS A 88 6.69 -1.31 16.01
C LYS A 88 7.63 -0.28 15.39
N MET A 89 7.44 1.01 15.69
CA MET A 89 8.31 2.07 15.18
C MET A 89 9.69 2.08 15.84
N GLU A 90 9.84 1.59 17.07
CA GLU A 90 11.08 1.71 17.83
C GLU A 90 12.29 1.03 17.18
N PRO A 91 12.24 -0.23 16.75
CA PRO A 91 13.36 -0.84 16.03
C PRO A 91 13.72 -0.09 14.75
N PHE A 92 12.70 0.41 14.03
CA PHE A 92 12.89 1.09 12.76
C PHE A 92 13.71 2.36 12.89
N TRP A 93 13.32 3.32 13.78
CA TRP A 93 14.12 4.54 13.92
C TRP A 93 15.48 4.30 14.53
N LYS A 94 15.66 3.28 15.41
CA LYS A 94 16.97 2.91 15.91
C LYS A 94 17.93 2.47 14.79
N TYR A 95 17.42 1.78 13.76
CA TYR A 95 18.22 1.47 12.58
C TYR A 95 18.53 2.73 11.77
N LEU A 96 17.57 3.63 11.59
CA LEU A 96 17.81 4.90 10.91
C LEU A 96 18.87 5.73 11.65
N ASP A 97 18.84 5.81 13.00
CA ASP A 97 19.87 6.47 13.79
C ASP A 97 21.27 5.84 13.61
N GLN A 98 21.32 4.51 13.52
CA GLN A 98 22.59 3.80 13.26
C GLN A 98 23.14 4.14 11.88
N PHE A 99 22.31 4.09 10.84
CA PHE A 99 22.71 4.45 9.47
C PHE A 99 23.10 5.92 9.36
N ALA A 100 22.36 6.82 10.00
CA ALA A 100 22.69 8.24 10.05
C ALA A 100 24.05 8.52 10.73
N THR A 101 24.45 7.68 11.68
CA THR A 101 25.73 7.81 12.38
C THR A 101 26.88 7.17 11.62
N SER A 102 26.64 6.01 10.99
CA SER A 102 27.67 5.28 10.24
C SER A 102 27.87 5.78 8.83
N GLU A 103 26.94 6.58 8.30
CA GLU A 103 26.90 7.01 6.88
C GLU A 103 26.91 5.82 5.89
N GLU A 104 26.48 4.64 6.37
CA GLU A 104 26.41 3.43 5.55
C GLU A 104 25.19 3.49 4.61
N GLU A 105 25.38 3.10 3.37
CA GLU A 105 24.29 2.94 2.41
C GLU A 105 23.40 1.75 2.80
N PHE A 106 22.10 1.91 2.67
CA PHE A 106 21.12 0.88 3.04
C PHE A 106 19.92 0.82 2.10
N SER A 107 19.23 -0.31 2.10
CA SER A 107 17.95 -0.46 1.40
C SER A 107 16.80 -0.01 2.30
N LEU A 108 16.22 1.14 1.97
CA LEU A 108 15.03 1.65 2.68
C LEU A 108 13.83 0.71 2.51
N GLU A 109 13.70 0.08 1.36
CA GLU A 109 12.69 -0.94 1.08
C GLU A 109 12.68 -2.04 2.13
N LYS A 110 13.84 -2.68 2.32
CA LYS A 110 13.97 -3.78 3.26
C LYS A 110 13.60 -3.36 4.68
N LEU A 111 13.96 -2.14 5.08
CA LEU A 111 13.60 -1.61 6.40
C LEU A 111 12.11 -1.38 6.53
N ILE A 112 11.49 -0.70 5.55
CA ILE A 112 10.05 -0.41 5.57
C ILE A 112 9.25 -1.71 5.44
N SER A 113 9.64 -2.63 4.55
CA SER A 113 8.96 -3.93 4.38
C SER A 113 8.94 -4.74 5.69
N ASN A 114 10.04 -4.76 6.42
CA ASN A 114 10.10 -5.42 7.72
C ASN A 114 9.21 -4.73 8.76
N LEU A 115 9.18 -3.38 8.78
CA LEU A 115 8.30 -2.61 9.66
C LEU A 115 6.83 -2.88 9.35
N THR A 116 6.41 -2.71 8.10
CA THR A 116 5.01 -2.90 7.68
C THR A 116 4.54 -4.33 7.90
N PHE A 117 5.44 -5.33 7.76
CA PHE A 117 5.13 -6.72 8.09
C PHE A 117 4.90 -6.93 9.59
N ASP A 118 5.70 -6.31 10.46
CA ASP A 118 5.48 -6.36 11.91
C ASP A 118 4.20 -5.62 12.31
N VAL A 119 3.89 -4.48 11.66
CA VAL A 119 2.66 -3.72 11.90
C VAL A 119 1.42 -4.53 11.50
N ILE A 120 1.37 -5.06 10.27
CA ILE A 120 0.21 -5.84 9.82
C ILE A 120 0.05 -7.14 10.63
N GLY A 121 1.15 -7.79 11.01
CA GLY A 121 1.13 -8.96 11.88
C GLY A 121 0.54 -8.66 13.26
N ALA A 122 0.92 -7.54 13.86
CA ALA A 122 0.37 -7.08 15.13
C ALA A 122 -1.11 -6.70 15.01
N ALA A 123 -1.49 -5.94 13.98
CA ALA A 123 -2.85 -5.49 13.76
C ALA A 123 -3.81 -6.66 13.44
N VAL A 124 -3.42 -7.57 12.54
CA VAL A 124 -4.27 -8.67 12.08
C VAL A 124 -4.28 -9.83 13.05
N MET A 125 -3.10 -10.30 13.48
CA MET A 125 -2.94 -11.54 14.25
C MET A 125 -2.71 -11.29 15.75
N GLY A 126 -2.43 -10.06 16.16
CA GLY A 126 -1.94 -9.76 17.51
C GLY A 126 -0.60 -10.42 17.81
N ALA A 127 0.22 -10.70 16.79
CA ALA A 127 1.43 -11.49 16.92
C ALA A 127 2.68 -10.64 16.77
N GLN A 128 3.73 -11.00 17.51
CA GLN A 128 5.09 -10.49 17.32
C GLN A 128 5.76 -11.34 16.25
N LEU A 129 5.96 -10.76 15.05
CA LEU A 129 6.54 -11.51 13.91
C LEU A 129 8.06 -11.39 13.84
N ASN A 130 8.65 -10.40 14.54
CA ASN A 130 10.09 -10.15 14.60
C ASN A 130 10.73 -9.99 13.21
N ALA A 131 10.05 -9.30 12.31
CA ALA A 131 10.52 -9.07 10.95
C ALA A 131 11.70 -8.09 10.93
N GLN A 132 11.73 -7.12 11.85
CA GLN A 132 12.71 -6.05 11.90
C GLN A 132 14.09 -6.47 12.47
N GLN A 133 14.33 -7.76 12.68
CA GLN A 133 15.66 -8.23 13.07
C GLN A 133 16.66 -8.06 11.90
N ARG A 134 17.79 -7.36 12.13
CA ARG A 134 18.82 -7.14 11.09
C ARG A 134 19.47 -8.45 10.65
N ASP A 135 19.71 -9.32 11.59
CA ASP A 135 20.20 -10.68 11.36
C ASP A 135 19.04 -11.56 10.90
N SER A 136 19.05 -11.96 9.63
CA SER A 136 18.00 -12.79 9.03
C SER A 136 17.81 -14.14 9.74
N SER A 137 18.84 -14.65 10.43
CA SER A 137 18.73 -15.88 11.21
C SER A 137 17.85 -15.72 12.46
N LYS A 138 17.73 -14.49 12.96
CA LYS A 138 16.91 -14.12 14.13
C LYS A 138 15.51 -13.64 13.75
N GLN A 139 15.26 -13.40 12.48
CA GLN A 139 13.92 -13.07 11.99
C GLN A 139 12.95 -14.23 12.21
N GLY A 140 11.69 -13.92 12.44
CA GLY A 140 10.64 -14.92 12.55
C GLY A 140 10.56 -15.82 11.32
N GLU A 141 10.18 -17.07 11.50
CA GLU A 141 10.06 -18.04 10.39
C GLU A 141 9.05 -17.55 9.35
N LEU A 142 7.94 -16.95 9.79
CA LEU A 142 6.85 -16.53 8.91
C LEU A 142 7.31 -15.49 7.89
N ILE A 143 8.03 -14.43 8.31
CA ILE A 143 8.52 -13.41 7.38
C ILE A 143 9.52 -13.98 6.38
N ARG A 144 10.44 -14.84 6.81
CA ARG A 144 11.43 -15.45 5.91
C ARG A 144 10.77 -16.29 4.81
N LEU A 145 9.79 -17.13 5.19
CA LEU A 145 9.05 -17.95 4.24
C LEU A 145 8.17 -17.10 3.33
N PHE A 146 7.57 -16.03 3.87
CA PHE A 146 6.72 -15.14 3.11
C PHE A 146 7.52 -14.37 2.06
N ALA A 147 8.66 -13.79 2.44
CA ALA A 147 9.57 -13.13 1.50
C ALA A 147 10.08 -14.09 0.42
N GLU A 148 10.46 -15.34 0.79
CA GLU A 148 10.87 -16.35 -0.17
C GLU A 148 9.74 -16.74 -1.13
N LEU A 149 8.50 -16.82 -0.65
CA LEU A 149 7.34 -17.09 -1.49
C LEU A 149 7.08 -15.94 -2.47
N VAL A 150 7.07 -14.68 -2.00
CA VAL A 150 6.88 -13.49 -2.84
C VAL A 150 7.95 -13.41 -3.92
N GLN A 151 9.22 -13.65 -3.59
CA GLN A 151 10.30 -13.66 -4.58
C GLN A 151 10.06 -14.62 -5.75
N THR A 152 9.30 -15.71 -5.54
CA THR A 152 8.99 -16.62 -6.65
C THR A 152 8.08 -15.99 -7.71
N TYR A 153 7.42 -14.88 -7.42
CA TYR A 153 6.54 -14.15 -8.33
C TYR A 153 7.24 -12.99 -9.06
N ASN A 154 8.42 -12.57 -8.59
CA ASN A 154 9.15 -11.42 -9.13
C ASN A 154 9.75 -11.64 -10.52
N ASP A 155 9.98 -12.88 -10.92
CA ASP A 155 10.48 -13.20 -12.26
C ASP A 155 9.32 -13.68 -13.14
N ASP A 156 9.04 -12.96 -14.23
CA ASP A 156 7.99 -13.30 -15.18
C ASP A 156 8.14 -14.71 -15.77
N LYS A 157 9.38 -15.19 -15.90
CA LYS A 157 9.66 -16.57 -16.34
C LYS A 157 9.11 -17.61 -15.36
N ASN A 158 9.03 -17.26 -14.07
CA ASN A 158 8.43 -18.10 -13.04
C ASN A 158 6.90 -18.07 -13.04
N ASN A 159 6.29 -17.16 -13.80
CA ASN A 159 4.84 -17.01 -13.93
C ASN A 159 4.25 -17.77 -15.13
N LEU A 160 5.06 -18.59 -15.79
CA LEU A 160 4.64 -19.51 -16.83
C LEU A 160 3.81 -20.68 -16.24
N PRO A 161 3.05 -21.41 -17.08
CA PRO A 161 2.28 -22.58 -16.65
C PRO A 161 3.10 -23.60 -15.88
N TRP A 162 2.48 -24.27 -14.90
CA TRP A 162 3.14 -25.16 -13.95
C TRP A 162 3.98 -26.29 -14.61
N TRP A 163 3.60 -26.72 -15.79
CA TRP A 163 4.31 -27.76 -16.56
C TRP A 163 5.59 -27.26 -17.24
N ILE A 164 5.73 -25.92 -17.40
CA ILE A 164 6.97 -25.29 -17.87
C ILE A 164 7.91 -25.01 -16.68
N VAL A 165 7.35 -24.62 -15.52
CA VAL A 165 8.10 -24.24 -14.32
C VAL A 165 7.75 -25.13 -13.11
N PRO A 166 7.87 -26.46 -13.21
CA PRO A 166 7.40 -27.39 -12.18
C PRO A 166 8.14 -27.25 -10.86
N LEU A 167 9.41 -26.85 -10.88
CA LEU A 167 10.22 -26.66 -9.66
C LEU A 167 9.76 -25.43 -8.88
N THR A 168 9.52 -24.31 -9.56
CA THR A 168 8.97 -23.09 -8.95
C THR A 168 7.59 -23.36 -8.37
N THR A 169 6.72 -24.05 -9.10
CA THR A 169 5.39 -24.41 -8.62
C THR A 169 5.46 -25.29 -7.36
N ARG A 170 6.32 -26.31 -7.34
CA ARG A 170 6.54 -27.14 -6.15
C ARG A 170 7.07 -26.33 -4.97
N LYS A 171 8.00 -25.39 -5.24
CA LYS A 171 8.53 -24.49 -4.22
C LYS A 171 7.42 -23.63 -3.63
N ARG A 172 6.58 -22.98 -4.46
CA ARG A 172 5.41 -22.19 -4.02
C ARG A 172 4.47 -22.98 -3.12
N ILE A 173 4.10 -24.19 -3.55
CA ILE A 173 3.20 -25.07 -2.78
C ILE A 173 3.81 -25.45 -1.43
N ARG A 174 5.10 -25.80 -1.39
CA ARG A 174 5.79 -26.15 -0.13
C ARG A 174 5.83 -24.99 0.84
N LEU A 175 6.22 -23.80 0.37
CA LEU A 175 6.27 -22.59 1.18
C LEU A 175 4.87 -22.21 1.68
N ALA A 176 3.87 -22.20 0.80
CA ALA A 176 2.49 -21.91 1.14
C ALA A 176 1.93 -22.84 2.23
N LYS A 177 2.20 -24.15 2.14
CA LYS A 177 1.79 -25.13 3.15
C LYS A 177 2.44 -24.85 4.52
N ARG A 178 3.72 -24.50 4.57
CA ARG A 178 4.40 -24.19 5.83
C ARG A 178 3.88 -22.89 6.44
N ILE A 179 3.66 -21.87 5.61
CA ILE A 179 3.04 -20.61 6.04
C ILE A 179 1.64 -20.87 6.61
N ASP A 180 0.81 -21.66 5.93
CA ASP A 180 -0.53 -22.02 6.37
C ASP A 180 -0.52 -22.67 7.76
N VAL A 181 0.40 -23.59 8.01
CA VAL A 181 0.56 -24.22 9.35
C VAL A 181 0.88 -23.16 10.40
N LEU A 182 1.87 -22.30 10.17
CA LEU A 182 2.25 -21.26 11.15
C LEU A 182 1.11 -20.27 11.43
N VAL A 183 0.36 -19.91 10.41
CA VAL A 183 -0.80 -19.02 10.54
C VAL A 183 -1.91 -19.70 11.33
N LYS A 184 -2.23 -20.96 11.01
CA LYS A 184 -3.25 -21.75 11.73
C LYS A 184 -2.89 -21.96 13.21
N ASP A 185 -1.64 -22.26 13.51
CA ASP A 185 -1.15 -22.39 14.89
C ASP A 185 -1.33 -21.08 15.67
N ASN A 186 -1.07 -19.93 15.03
CA ASN A 186 -1.31 -18.63 15.66
C ASN A 186 -2.81 -18.40 15.90
N ILE A 187 -3.66 -18.65 14.89
CA ILE A 187 -5.11 -18.47 14.99
C ILE A 187 -5.69 -19.34 16.12
N GLN A 188 -5.29 -20.61 16.20
CA GLN A 188 -5.77 -21.52 17.26
C GLN A 188 -5.38 -21.04 18.65
N ARG A 189 -4.13 -20.59 18.81
CA ARG A 189 -3.64 -20.02 20.08
C ARG A 189 -4.45 -18.78 20.47
N ARG A 190 -4.65 -17.84 19.53
CA ARG A 190 -5.43 -16.63 19.79
C ARG A 190 -6.90 -16.92 20.10
N TYR A 191 -7.48 -17.91 19.43
CA TYR A 191 -8.84 -18.35 19.74
C TYR A 191 -8.95 -18.97 21.14
N ALA A 192 -7.97 -19.77 21.57
CA ALA A 192 -7.93 -20.33 22.92
C ALA A 192 -7.79 -19.21 23.96
N GLU A 193 -6.86 -18.27 23.77
CA GLU A 193 -6.71 -17.10 24.65
C GLU A 193 -8.00 -16.31 24.79
N LEU A 194 -8.73 -16.06 23.69
CA LEU A 194 -10.03 -15.36 23.72
C LEU A 194 -11.09 -16.07 24.51
N LYS A 195 -11.05 -17.41 24.57
CA LYS A 195 -12.00 -18.22 25.37
C LYS A 195 -11.65 -18.24 26.86
N GLU A 196 -10.36 -18.11 27.18
CA GLU A 196 -9.87 -18.12 28.58
C GLU A 196 -9.92 -16.70 29.18
N GLU A 197 -9.80 -15.64 28.39
CA GLU A 197 -9.85 -14.25 28.84
C GLU A 197 -11.25 -13.90 29.40
N ALA A 198 -11.42 -14.01 30.70
CA ALA A 198 -12.55 -13.46 31.41
C ALA A 198 -12.55 -11.93 31.29
N LYS A 199 -13.45 -11.37 30.49
CA LYS A 199 -14.05 -10.01 30.52
C LYS A 199 -13.16 -8.75 30.69
N GLY A 200 -11.82 -8.82 30.78
CA GLY A 200 -11.03 -7.63 31.15
C GLY A 200 -9.99 -7.14 30.11
N ASN A 201 -9.36 -7.99 29.36
CA ASN A 201 -8.25 -7.64 28.49
C ASN A 201 -8.28 -8.38 27.14
N ARG A 202 -9.40 -8.24 26.42
CA ARG A 202 -9.57 -8.92 25.12
C ARG A 202 -8.57 -8.39 24.09
N SER A 203 -7.89 -9.32 23.40
CA SER A 203 -7.08 -8.98 22.23
C SER A 203 -7.91 -8.17 21.24
N ARG A 204 -7.33 -7.06 20.76
CA ARG A 204 -7.97 -6.13 19.81
C ARG A 204 -7.56 -6.41 18.35
N SER A 205 -6.86 -7.52 18.08
CA SER A 205 -6.49 -7.86 16.71
C SER A 205 -7.73 -8.10 15.83
N ILE A 206 -7.58 -7.86 14.54
CA ILE A 206 -8.68 -8.00 13.55
C ILE A 206 -9.23 -9.43 13.55
N VAL A 207 -8.36 -10.43 13.67
CA VAL A 207 -8.76 -11.85 13.77
C VAL A 207 -9.53 -12.10 15.08
N ALA A 208 -9.06 -11.57 16.21
CA ALA A 208 -9.76 -11.71 17.48
C ALA A 208 -11.17 -11.10 17.41
N LEU A 209 -11.30 -9.93 16.81
CA LEU A 209 -12.59 -9.28 16.60
C LEU A 209 -13.52 -10.11 15.70
N SER A 210 -12.98 -10.76 14.66
CA SER A 210 -13.75 -11.61 13.75
C SER A 210 -14.32 -12.89 14.40
N PHE A 211 -13.85 -13.24 15.60
CA PHE A 211 -14.29 -14.39 16.36
C PHE A 211 -15.25 -14.08 17.53
N GLN A 212 -15.67 -12.82 17.71
CA GLN A 212 -16.49 -12.43 18.87
C GLN A 212 -17.77 -13.27 19.03
N ASP A 213 -18.42 -13.60 17.90
CA ASP A 213 -19.66 -14.39 17.88
C ASP A 213 -19.42 -15.86 17.51
N THR A 214 -18.15 -16.32 17.56
CA THR A 214 -17.78 -17.68 17.16
C THR A 214 -17.77 -18.62 18.39
N GLU A 215 -18.70 -19.54 18.47
CA GLU A 215 -18.77 -20.52 19.57
C GLU A 215 -17.68 -21.59 19.44
N THR A 216 -17.47 -22.09 18.22
CA THR A 216 -16.52 -23.18 17.93
C THR A 216 -15.69 -22.88 16.71
N LEU A 217 -14.36 -23.02 16.82
CA LEU A 217 -13.43 -22.92 15.71
C LEU A 217 -13.40 -24.24 14.93
N THR A 218 -14.26 -24.37 13.92
CA THR A 218 -14.28 -25.55 13.05
C THR A 218 -13.05 -25.59 12.14
N PRO A 219 -12.63 -26.78 11.64
CA PRO A 219 -11.51 -26.90 10.69
C PRO A 219 -11.72 -26.05 9.42
N GLN A 220 -12.97 -25.95 8.95
CA GLN A 220 -13.31 -25.12 7.78
C GLN A 220 -13.10 -23.64 8.08
N LEU A 221 -13.63 -23.14 9.21
CA LEU A 221 -13.46 -21.75 9.62
C LEU A 221 -11.99 -21.40 9.87
N LEU A 222 -11.22 -22.32 10.48
CA LEU A 222 -9.78 -22.15 10.67
C LEU A 222 -9.06 -22.00 9.32
N SER A 223 -9.39 -22.83 8.34
CA SER A 223 -8.78 -22.77 7.01
C SER A 223 -9.16 -21.47 6.27
N GLU A 224 -10.44 -21.08 6.31
CA GLU A 224 -10.92 -19.82 5.74
C GLU A 224 -10.23 -18.61 6.38
N THR A 225 -10.15 -18.59 7.72
CA THR A 225 -9.47 -17.51 8.44
C THR A 225 -7.99 -17.46 8.13
N SER A 226 -7.31 -18.63 7.97
CA SER A 226 -5.91 -18.67 7.54
C SER A 226 -5.69 -18.00 6.18
N ASP A 227 -6.57 -18.24 5.22
CA ASP A 227 -6.51 -17.62 3.90
C ASP A 227 -6.72 -16.09 4.00
N GLN A 228 -7.65 -15.61 4.85
CA GLN A 228 -7.81 -14.17 5.05
C GLN A 228 -6.58 -13.55 5.68
N VAL A 229 -6.00 -14.18 6.70
CA VAL A 229 -4.77 -13.69 7.35
C VAL A 229 -3.62 -13.59 6.35
N ARG A 230 -3.40 -14.63 5.53
CA ARG A 230 -2.37 -14.63 4.47
C ARG A 230 -2.60 -13.50 3.47
N SER A 231 -3.86 -13.31 3.07
CA SER A 231 -4.26 -12.22 2.18
C SER A 231 -3.99 -10.84 2.79
N PHE A 232 -4.31 -10.64 4.07
CA PHE A 232 -4.07 -9.38 4.77
C PHE A 232 -2.57 -9.11 5.00
N LEU A 233 -1.79 -10.16 5.35
CA LEU A 233 -0.34 -10.03 5.47
C LEU A 233 0.28 -9.59 4.14
N PHE A 234 -0.09 -10.22 3.03
CA PHE A 234 0.39 -9.83 1.71
C PHE A 234 -0.02 -8.39 1.36
N ALA A 235 -1.32 -8.10 1.42
CA ALA A 235 -1.83 -6.82 0.98
C ALA A 235 -1.32 -5.64 1.83
N GLY A 236 -1.18 -5.84 3.15
CA GLY A 236 -0.87 -4.77 4.08
C GLY A 236 0.61 -4.39 4.13
N HIS A 237 1.55 -5.34 3.88
CA HIS A 237 2.95 -4.97 3.96
C HIS A 237 3.50 -4.45 2.63
N ASP A 238 3.26 -5.16 1.53
CA ASP A 238 3.90 -4.88 0.24
C ASP A 238 3.44 -3.55 -0.37
N THR A 239 2.13 -3.30 -0.38
CA THR A 239 1.56 -2.07 -0.95
C THR A 239 1.94 -0.83 -0.16
N ASN A 240 1.92 -0.90 1.18
CA ASN A 240 2.29 0.24 2.03
C ASN A 240 3.80 0.50 2.00
N THR A 241 4.61 -0.56 1.89
CA THR A 241 6.05 -0.45 1.64
C THR A 241 6.34 0.33 0.36
N SER A 242 5.70 -0.04 -0.74
CA SER A 242 5.87 0.64 -2.04
C SER A 242 5.48 2.12 -1.94
N MET A 243 4.32 2.44 -1.37
CA MET A 243 3.86 3.82 -1.22
C MET A 243 4.83 4.65 -0.37
N LEU A 244 5.29 4.14 0.78
CA LEU A 244 6.20 4.87 1.67
C LEU A 244 7.56 5.14 1.03
N GLN A 245 8.10 4.19 0.27
CA GLN A 245 9.34 4.39 -0.45
C GLN A 245 9.26 5.52 -1.47
N TRP A 246 8.17 5.53 -2.26
CA TRP A 246 7.93 6.60 -3.20
C TRP A 246 7.68 7.93 -2.49
N ALA A 247 6.98 7.95 -1.36
CA ALA A 247 6.78 9.16 -0.58
C ALA A 247 8.12 9.76 -0.09
N PHE A 248 9.02 8.94 0.46
CA PHE A 248 10.34 9.41 0.89
C PHE A 248 11.24 9.79 -0.27
N TYR A 249 11.16 9.10 -1.40
CA TYR A 249 11.87 9.48 -2.61
C TYR A 249 11.41 10.86 -3.11
N GLU A 250 10.11 11.07 -3.27
CA GLU A 250 9.57 12.34 -3.74
C GLU A 250 9.86 13.49 -2.75
N LEU A 251 9.76 13.23 -1.45
CA LEU A 251 10.15 14.22 -0.44
C LEU A 251 11.65 14.55 -0.49
N SER A 252 12.52 13.56 -0.73
CA SER A 252 13.96 13.77 -0.80
C SER A 252 14.40 14.64 -1.99
N ARG A 253 13.61 14.64 -3.06
CA ARG A 253 13.88 15.44 -4.26
C ARG A 253 13.07 16.74 -4.34
N THR A 254 12.13 16.97 -3.42
CA THR A 254 11.23 18.13 -3.43
C THR A 254 11.37 18.95 -2.14
N PRO A 255 12.43 19.81 -2.03
CA PRO A 255 12.77 20.45 -0.75
C PRO A 255 11.68 21.34 -0.18
N HIS A 256 10.89 22.03 -1.02
CA HIS A 256 9.77 22.84 -0.55
C HIS A 256 8.66 21.99 0.12
N ALA A 257 8.39 20.81 -0.44
CA ALA A 257 7.40 19.91 0.12
C ALA A 257 7.88 19.26 1.43
N LEU A 258 9.15 18.86 1.52
CA LEU A 258 9.73 18.38 2.78
C LEU A 258 9.68 19.46 3.86
N LYS A 259 9.98 20.72 3.50
CA LYS A 259 9.85 21.85 4.41
C LYS A 259 8.40 22.03 4.87
N ALA A 260 7.43 21.98 3.97
CA ALA A 260 6.01 22.13 4.31
C ALA A 260 5.51 20.99 5.22
N VAL A 261 5.95 19.75 5.02
CA VAL A 261 5.71 18.64 5.95
C VAL A 261 6.25 18.96 7.34
N ARG A 262 7.50 19.46 7.44
CA ARG A 262 8.14 19.79 8.71
C ARG A 262 7.44 20.96 9.41
N ASP A 263 7.10 22.01 8.67
CA ASP A 263 6.37 23.17 9.20
C ASP A 263 5.01 22.75 9.80
N GLU A 264 4.24 21.88 9.10
CA GLU A 264 2.98 21.32 9.61
C GLU A 264 3.20 20.48 10.89
N LEU A 265 4.24 19.64 10.88
CA LEU A 265 4.56 18.80 12.04
C LEU A 265 5.01 19.64 13.24
N ASP A 266 5.72 20.75 13.02
CA ASP A 266 6.10 21.68 14.07
C ASP A 266 4.87 22.40 14.65
N GLU A 267 3.93 22.81 13.81
CA GLU A 267 2.68 23.42 14.25
C GLU A 267 1.82 22.46 15.09
N VAL A 268 1.71 21.20 14.66
CA VAL A 268 0.75 20.23 15.25
C VAL A 268 1.34 19.47 16.43
N LEU A 269 2.63 19.08 16.37
CA LEU A 269 3.33 18.29 17.38
C LEU A 269 4.25 19.12 18.30
N GLY A 270 4.49 20.41 17.96
CA GLY A 270 5.48 21.25 18.64
C GLY A 270 6.91 20.97 18.13
N PRO A 271 7.96 21.60 18.67
CA PRO A 271 9.31 21.60 18.11
C PRO A 271 10.12 20.31 18.36
N GLN A 272 9.57 19.30 19.01
CA GLN A 272 10.29 18.08 19.34
C GLN A 272 10.48 17.19 18.11
N ILE A 273 11.72 16.80 17.83
CA ILE A 273 12.08 15.97 16.67
C ILE A 273 12.37 14.49 17.02
N GLU A 274 12.53 14.18 18.32
CA GLU A 274 12.89 12.85 18.75
C GLU A 274 11.74 11.84 18.54
N PRO A 275 11.95 10.73 17.81
CA PRO A 275 10.92 9.73 17.50
C PRO A 275 10.19 9.20 18.73
N SER A 276 10.91 8.95 19.81
CA SER A 276 10.32 8.47 21.08
C SER A 276 9.32 9.47 21.68
N THR A 277 9.63 10.76 21.63
CA THR A 277 8.75 11.83 22.12
C THR A 277 7.53 11.96 21.22
N ILE A 278 7.72 11.91 19.90
CA ILE A 278 6.61 11.93 18.93
C ILE A 278 5.68 10.72 19.17
N CYS A 279 6.24 9.53 19.33
CA CYS A 279 5.45 8.33 19.63
C CYS A 279 4.67 8.45 20.93
N ALA A 280 5.26 8.98 22.00
CA ALA A 280 4.56 9.22 23.26
C ALA A 280 3.39 10.20 23.09
N THR A 281 3.62 11.31 22.37
CA THR A 281 2.58 12.29 22.05
C THR A 281 1.44 11.69 21.22
N LEU A 282 1.78 10.87 20.20
CA LEU A 282 0.77 10.18 19.38
C LEU A 282 0.03 9.10 20.16
N ALA A 283 0.67 8.41 21.10
CA ALA A 283 0.00 7.43 21.96
C ALA A 283 -1.05 8.10 22.86
N GLU A 284 -0.81 9.33 23.31
CA GLU A 284 -1.72 10.07 24.17
C GLU A 284 -2.80 10.80 23.39
N ARG A 285 -2.44 11.42 22.24
CA ARG A 285 -3.30 12.37 21.52
C ARG A 285 -3.41 12.10 20.03
N GLY A 286 -3.08 10.89 19.55
CA GLY A 286 -3.03 10.58 18.13
C GLY A 286 -4.37 10.74 17.42
N GLU A 287 -5.49 10.48 18.09
CA GLU A 287 -6.84 10.70 17.54
C GLU A 287 -7.12 12.17 17.19
N ASP A 288 -6.57 13.11 17.94
CA ASP A 288 -6.71 14.55 17.68
C ASP A 288 -5.68 15.06 16.67
N ILE A 289 -4.46 14.52 16.71
CA ILE A 289 -3.30 15.01 15.96
C ILE A 289 -3.34 14.54 14.52
N LEU A 290 -3.44 13.22 14.29
CA LEU A 290 -3.28 12.63 12.96
C LEU A 290 -4.32 13.12 11.93
N PRO A 291 -5.59 13.40 12.28
CA PRO A 291 -6.54 14.01 11.35
C PRO A 291 -6.19 15.44 10.90
N ARG A 292 -5.38 16.17 11.68
CA ARG A 292 -4.97 17.55 11.39
C ARG A 292 -3.77 17.65 10.44
N LEU A 293 -3.12 16.54 10.13
CA LEU A 293 -1.97 16.48 9.23
C LEU A 293 -2.43 16.55 7.77
N HIS A 294 -2.78 17.74 7.31
CA HIS A 294 -3.34 17.96 5.97
C HIS A 294 -2.30 17.83 4.87
N TYR A 295 -1.09 18.40 5.10
CA TYR A 295 -0.01 18.33 4.10
C TYR A 295 0.60 16.93 4.03
N VAL A 296 0.80 16.26 5.17
CA VAL A 296 1.20 14.84 5.18
C VAL A 296 0.18 13.98 4.42
N ASN A 297 -1.11 14.24 4.61
CA ASN A 297 -2.15 13.51 3.85
C ASN A 297 -2.11 13.86 2.34
N ALA A 298 -1.78 15.10 1.98
CA ALA A 298 -1.58 15.52 0.60
C ALA A 298 -0.39 14.80 -0.05
N VAL A 299 0.72 14.64 0.68
CA VAL A 299 1.88 13.82 0.27
C VAL A 299 1.46 12.38 -0.01
N ILE A 300 0.72 11.74 0.88
CA ILE A 300 0.22 10.37 0.69
C ILE A 300 -0.66 10.27 -0.56
N LYS A 301 -1.61 11.20 -0.73
CA LYS A 301 -2.52 11.20 -1.87
C LYS A 301 -1.78 11.38 -3.20
N GLU A 302 -0.82 12.31 -3.25
CA GLU A 302 -0.08 12.58 -4.47
C GLU A 302 0.86 11.43 -4.83
N THR A 303 1.50 10.83 -3.83
CA THR A 303 2.31 9.65 -4.03
C THR A 303 1.47 8.49 -4.57
N LEU A 304 0.31 8.22 -4.00
CA LEU A 304 -0.61 7.19 -4.48
C LEU A 304 -1.19 7.51 -5.87
N ARG A 305 -1.26 8.78 -6.26
CA ARG A 305 -1.68 9.17 -7.60
C ARG A 305 -0.65 8.78 -8.65
N LEU A 306 0.61 9.17 -8.44
CA LEU A 306 1.68 8.92 -9.41
C LEU A 306 2.23 7.49 -9.34
N HIS A 307 2.26 6.92 -8.14
CA HIS A 307 2.89 5.63 -7.84
C HIS A 307 1.91 4.67 -7.16
N PRO A 308 0.75 4.36 -7.80
CA PRO A 308 -0.21 3.42 -7.21
C PRO A 308 0.42 2.01 -7.14
N PRO A 309 0.44 1.38 -5.95
CA PRO A 309 1.14 0.11 -5.76
C PRO A 309 0.43 -1.09 -6.38
N ALA A 310 -0.85 -0.95 -6.71
CA ALA A 310 -1.66 -2.05 -7.24
C ALA A 310 -2.68 -1.56 -8.28
N SER A 311 -3.04 -2.47 -9.16
CA SER A 311 -4.11 -2.31 -10.14
C SER A 311 -5.16 -3.40 -9.97
N THR A 312 -6.30 -3.29 -10.63
CA THR A 312 -7.35 -4.32 -10.58
C THR A 312 -7.66 -4.90 -11.94
N VAL A 313 -7.96 -6.19 -11.95
CA VAL A 313 -8.32 -6.93 -13.15
C VAL A 313 -9.73 -7.47 -13.00
N ARG A 314 -10.57 -7.24 -14.01
CA ARG A 314 -11.95 -7.69 -14.10
C ARG A 314 -12.15 -8.52 -15.34
N MET A 315 -13.16 -9.36 -15.34
CA MET A 315 -13.55 -10.13 -16.51
C MET A 315 -15.04 -10.44 -16.44
N THR A 316 -15.69 -10.42 -17.58
CA THR A 316 -17.04 -10.97 -17.75
C THR A 316 -16.96 -12.30 -18.47
N GLU A 317 -17.88 -13.20 -18.18
CA GLU A 317 -17.99 -14.42 -18.94
C GLU A 317 -18.65 -14.13 -20.30
N PRO A 318 -18.27 -14.86 -21.37
CA PRO A 318 -18.92 -14.75 -22.67
C PRO A 318 -20.45 -15.03 -22.57
N GLY A 319 -21.24 -14.24 -23.25
CA GLY A 319 -22.70 -14.39 -23.26
C GLY A 319 -23.44 -13.57 -22.20
N THR A 320 -22.72 -12.75 -21.38
CA THR A 320 -23.37 -11.84 -20.42
C THR A 320 -23.97 -10.61 -21.08
N GLY A 321 -23.54 -10.24 -22.28
CA GLY A 321 -23.94 -9.03 -22.97
C GLY A 321 -23.45 -7.74 -22.28
N PHE A 322 -22.33 -7.79 -21.56
CA PHE A 322 -21.82 -6.63 -20.83
C PHE A 322 -21.27 -5.57 -21.79
N THR A 323 -21.84 -4.37 -21.75
CA THR A 323 -21.41 -3.20 -22.53
C THR A 323 -21.06 -2.05 -21.58
N VAL A 324 -20.21 -1.17 -22.02
CA VAL A 324 -19.89 0.11 -21.39
C VAL A 324 -20.10 1.23 -22.40
N CYS A 325 -20.50 2.40 -21.92
CA CYS A 325 -20.75 3.56 -22.77
C CYS A 325 -19.66 4.63 -22.51
N THR A 326 -19.12 5.21 -23.59
CA THR A 326 -18.25 6.38 -23.48
C THR A 326 -19.08 7.64 -23.21
N PRO A 327 -18.46 8.74 -22.77
CA PRO A 327 -19.11 10.04 -22.65
C PRO A 327 -19.68 10.54 -23.98
N THR A 328 -19.13 10.11 -25.11
CA THR A 328 -19.61 10.45 -26.46
C THR A 328 -20.80 9.60 -26.93
N GLY A 329 -21.23 8.62 -26.10
CA GLY A 329 -22.38 7.75 -26.41
C GLY A 329 -21.99 6.51 -27.25
N GLU A 330 -20.73 6.25 -27.48
CA GLU A 330 -20.27 5.01 -28.13
C GLU A 330 -20.38 3.84 -27.15
N GLU A 331 -20.91 2.71 -27.60
CA GLU A 331 -21.01 1.49 -26.82
C GLU A 331 -19.90 0.50 -27.19
N TYR A 332 -19.20 0.01 -26.18
CA TYR A 332 -18.21 -1.06 -26.34
C TYR A 332 -18.70 -2.34 -25.68
N ASN A 333 -18.78 -3.40 -26.45
CA ASN A 333 -19.05 -4.73 -25.91
C ASN A 333 -17.76 -5.29 -25.30
N LEU A 334 -17.77 -5.48 -23.98
CA LEU A 334 -16.65 -6.05 -23.20
C LEU A 334 -16.95 -7.49 -22.74
N ASP A 335 -17.90 -8.14 -23.35
CA ASP A 335 -18.31 -9.50 -23.05
C ASP A 335 -17.16 -10.49 -23.27
N GLY A 336 -16.85 -11.30 -22.27
CA GLY A 336 -15.72 -12.24 -22.31
C GLY A 336 -14.33 -11.59 -22.29
N THR A 337 -14.25 -10.27 -22.08
CA THR A 337 -12.99 -9.52 -22.14
C THR A 337 -12.34 -9.39 -20.75
N ILE A 338 -11.02 -9.53 -20.69
CA ILE A 338 -10.23 -9.17 -19.49
C ILE A 338 -10.01 -7.65 -19.52
N MET A 339 -10.47 -6.98 -18.49
CA MET A 339 -10.33 -5.54 -18.31
C MET A 339 -9.32 -5.25 -17.23
N TYR A 340 -8.27 -4.51 -17.57
CA TYR A 340 -7.23 -4.07 -16.65
C TYR A 340 -7.40 -2.59 -16.33
N SER A 341 -7.79 -2.28 -15.08
CA SER A 341 -7.88 -0.92 -14.58
C SER A 341 -6.47 -0.46 -14.17
N CYS A 342 -5.80 0.24 -15.08
CA CYS A 342 -4.44 0.72 -14.87
C CYS A 342 -4.44 2.07 -14.16
N GLN A 343 -4.36 2.09 -12.83
CA GLN A 343 -4.41 3.30 -12.04
C GLN A 343 -3.28 4.27 -12.40
N SER A 344 -2.09 3.77 -12.73
CA SER A 344 -0.95 4.62 -13.14
C SER A 344 -1.20 5.41 -14.43
N ILE A 345 -2.12 4.98 -15.28
CA ILE A 345 -2.57 5.74 -16.46
C ILE A 345 -3.74 6.64 -16.06
N ILE A 346 -4.79 6.08 -15.46
CA ILE A 346 -6.03 6.79 -15.11
C ILE A 346 -5.73 8.02 -14.25
N GLN A 347 -4.82 7.91 -13.31
CA GLN A 347 -4.48 8.96 -12.35
C GLN A 347 -3.48 10.00 -12.89
N ARG A 348 -3.12 9.92 -14.17
CA ARG A 348 -2.27 10.89 -14.88
C ARG A 348 -3.00 11.59 -16.02
N ASP A 349 -4.33 11.59 -15.97
CA ASP A 349 -5.18 12.22 -16.98
C ASP A 349 -4.94 13.74 -17.04
N PRO A 350 -4.40 14.27 -18.15
CA PRO A 350 -4.13 15.71 -18.28
C PRO A 350 -5.41 16.56 -18.30
N SER A 351 -6.56 15.98 -18.67
CA SER A 351 -7.84 16.69 -18.61
C SER A 351 -8.28 17.02 -17.18
N VAL A 352 -7.79 16.24 -16.21
CA VAL A 352 -8.06 16.42 -14.76
C VAL A 352 -6.93 17.18 -14.08
N TYR A 353 -5.67 16.79 -14.35
CA TYR A 353 -4.49 17.26 -13.60
C TYR A 353 -3.69 18.32 -14.32
N GLY A 354 -4.09 18.69 -15.57
CA GLY A 354 -3.43 19.71 -16.39
C GLY A 354 -1.99 19.38 -16.76
N ASP A 355 -1.20 20.41 -17.02
CA ASP A 355 0.21 20.30 -17.44
C ASP A 355 1.12 19.65 -16.37
N THR A 356 0.63 19.50 -15.15
CA THR A 356 1.34 18.86 -14.04
C THR A 356 0.88 17.42 -13.77
N ALA A 357 0.19 16.79 -14.74
CA ALA A 357 -0.31 15.42 -14.60
C ALA A 357 0.79 14.40 -14.26
N ASP A 358 1.99 14.57 -14.79
CA ASP A 358 3.16 13.72 -14.54
C ASP A 358 4.12 14.28 -13.47
N VAL A 359 3.75 15.37 -12.81
CA VAL A 359 4.56 16.00 -11.78
C VAL A 359 3.98 15.73 -10.40
N TRP A 360 4.86 15.46 -9.44
CA TRP A 360 4.46 15.25 -8.06
C TRP A 360 4.26 16.61 -7.35
N VAL A 361 3.01 16.97 -7.07
CA VAL A 361 2.57 18.25 -6.52
C VAL A 361 1.54 18.01 -5.41
N PRO A 362 1.96 17.83 -4.16
CA PRO A 362 1.05 17.60 -3.02
C PRO A 362 0.00 18.69 -2.84
N GLU A 363 0.34 19.93 -3.16
CA GLU A 363 -0.50 21.12 -2.99
C GLU A 363 -1.83 21.03 -3.72
N ARG A 364 -1.92 20.19 -4.78
CA ARG A 364 -3.20 19.95 -5.49
C ARG A 364 -4.30 19.35 -4.61
N TRP A 365 -3.92 18.74 -3.48
CA TRP A 365 -4.84 18.13 -2.53
C TRP A 365 -5.26 19.05 -1.40
N LEU A 366 -4.89 20.35 -1.47
CA LEU A 366 -5.17 21.34 -0.45
C LEU A 366 -6.19 22.37 -0.94
N GLY A 367 -6.98 22.91 0.00
CA GLY A 367 -7.90 24.02 -0.25
C GLY A 367 -8.91 23.75 -1.38
N GLU A 368 -9.15 24.77 -2.21
CA GLU A 368 -10.14 24.72 -3.30
C GLU A 368 -9.67 23.85 -4.48
N ALA A 369 -8.36 23.73 -4.71
CA ALA A 369 -7.81 22.91 -5.78
C ALA A 369 -8.23 21.42 -5.63
N ALA A 370 -8.25 20.92 -4.40
CA ALA A 370 -8.67 19.55 -4.11
C ALA A 370 -10.14 19.27 -4.48
N LYS A 371 -11.00 20.29 -4.43
CA LYS A 371 -12.43 20.15 -4.72
C LYS A 371 -12.73 20.01 -6.21
N SER A 372 -11.84 20.48 -7.07
CA SER A 372 -11.98 20.37 -8.52
C SER A 372 -11.63 19.00 -9.08
N ILE A 373 -10.89 18.16 -8.30
CA ILE A 373 -10.49 16.83 -8.73
C ILE A 373 -11.68 15.86 -8.60
N PRO A 374 -12.18 15.28 -9.70
CA PRO A 374 -13.24 14.30 -9.64
C PRO A 374 -12.83 13.09 -8.79
N ALA A 375 -13.71 12.63 -7.93
CA ALA A 375 -13.42 11.48 -7.08
C ALA A 375 -13.06 10.21 -7.87
N SER A 376 -13.52 10.09 -9.11
CA SER A 376 -13.22 8.99 -10.03
C SER A 376 -11.80 9.04 -10.59
N ALA A 377 -11.16 10.22 -10.62
CA ALA A 377 -9.81 10.42 -11.12
C ALA A 377 -8.73 9.95 -10.14
N TRP A 378 -9.07 9.81 -8.86
CA TRP A 378 -8.16 9.31 -7.83
C TRP A 378 -8.71 8.01 -7.23
N ARG A 379 -8.07 6.89 -7.55
CA ARG A 379 -8.59 5.57 -7.21
C ARG A 379 -7.55 4.53 -6.78
N PRO A 380 -6.54 4.88 -5.98
CA PRO A 380 -5.48 3.93 -5.59
C PRO A 380 -6.03 2.77 -4.73
N PHE A 381 -7.13 2.99 -4.02
CA PHE A 381 -7.84 1.99 -3.22
C PHE A 381 -9.05 1.40 -3.93
N GLU A 382 -9.19 1.63 -5.23
CA GLU A 382 -10.38 1.35 -6.02
C GLU A 382 -11.65 2.00 -5.48
N ARG A 383 -12.76 1.82 -6.18
CA ARG A 383 -14.06 2.45 -5.89
C ARG A 383 -15.18 1.42 -5.88
N GLY A 384 -16.32 1.85 -5.38
CA GLY A 384 -17.51 0.98 -5.29
C GLY A 384 -17.45 0.02 -4.09
N PRO A 385 -18.36 -0.96 -4.04
CA PRO A 385 -18.46 -1.88 -2.91
C PRO A 385 -17.21 -2.71 -2.65
N ARG A 386 -16.42 -2.94 -3.70
CA ARG A 386 -15.19 -3.75 -3.66
C ARG A 386 -13.91 -2.91 -3.47
N ASN A 387 -14.02 -1.69 -2.95
CA ASN A 387 -12.86 -0.88 -2.59
C ASN A 387 -11.99 -1.58 -1.52
N CYS A 388 -10.74 -1.14 -1.38
CA CYS A 388 -9.80 -1.71 -0.43
C CYS A 388 -10.35 -1.65 1.02
N ILE A 389 -10.35 -2.80 1.70
CA ILE A 389 -10.77 -2.89 3.11
C ILE A 389 -9.75 -2.24 4.04
N GLY A 390 -8.46 -2.26 3.66
CA GLY A 390 -7.33 -1.76 4.45
C GLY A 390 -7.00 -0.28 4.26
N SER A 391 -7.79 0.50 3.49
CA SER A 391 -7.46 1.89 3.16
C SER A 391 -7.23 2.77 4.39
N GLU A 392 -8.06 2.64 5.42
CA GLU A 392 -7.93 3.43 6.66
C GLU A 392 -6.68 3.04 7.45
N LEU A 393 -6.37 1.72 7.53
CA LEU A 393 -5.15 1.24 8.20
C LEU A 393 -3.90 1.73 7.47
N ALA A 394 -3.86 1.64 6.14
CA ALA A 394 -2.75 2.12 5.34
C ALA A 394 -2.53 3.63 5.52
N ASN A 395 -3.60 4.43 5.50
CA ASN A 395 -3.52 5.87 5.74
C ASN A 395 -3.04 6.20 7.16
N LEU A 396 -3.53 5.50 8.18
CA LEU A 396 -3.11 5.68 9.57
C LEU A 396 -1.62 5.39 9.74
N GLU A 397 -1.18 4.22 9.30
CA GLU A 397 0.21 3.77 9.36
C GLU A 397 1.14 4.72 8.61
N SER A 398 0.75 5.16 7.41
CA SER A 398 1.56 6.06 6.60
C SER A 398 1.72 7.44 7.26
N ARG A 399 0.67 8.00 7.83
CA ARG A 399 0.76 9.28 8.57
C ARG A 399 1.72 9.16 9.74
N ILE A 400 1.66 8.08 10.50
CA ILE A 400 2.56 7.82 11.63
C ILE A 400 4.01 7.77 11.15
N ILE A 401 4.29 6.92 10.14
CA ILE A 401 5.65 6.70 9.65
C ILE A 401 6.24 7.99 9.06
N ILE A 402 5.49 8.69 8.19
CA ILE A 402 5.96 9.94 7.59
C ILE A 402 6.21 11.01 8.67
N SER A 403 5.29 11.14 9.66
CA SER A 403 5.43 12.14 10.73
C SER A 403 6.68 11.91 11.60
N ILE A 404 7.04 10.67 11.86
CA ILE A 404 8.22 10.35 12.67
C ILE A 404 9.50 10.52 11.84
N VAL A 405 9.48 10.03 10.59
CA VAL A 405 10.69 9.90 9.78
C VAL A 405 11.06 11.22 9.09
N ALA A 406 10.14 11.86 8.38
CA ALA A 406 10.42 13.08 7.63
C ALA A 406 10.86 14.24 8.51
N ARG A 407 10.54 14.19 9.80
CA ARG A 407 10.87 15.21 10.76
C ARG A 407 12.34 15.23 11.18
N LYS A 408 12.94 14.04 11.32
CA LYS A 408 14.31 13.85 11.84
C LYS A 408 15.33 13.54 10.76
N TYR A 409 14.92 12.86 9.69
CA TYR A 409 15.86 12.29 8.73
C TYR A 409 15.73 12.94 7.35
N ASP A 410 16.88 13.20 6.72
CA ASP A 410 17.01 13.50 5.31
C ASP A 410 17.53 12.28 4.57
N PHE A 411 16.97 12.00 3.40
CA PHE A 411 17.40 10.90 2.57
C PHE A 411 18.10 11.39 1.31
N ILE A 412 19.21 10.76 0.96
CA ILE A 412 19.88 10.98 -0.33
C ILE A 412 19.75 9.69 -1.13
N LYS A 413 19.19 9.81 -2.33
CA LYS A 413 19.11 8.70 -3.27
C LYS A 413 20.50 8.43 -3.87
N VAL A 414 20.94 7.18 -3.82
CA VAL A 414 22.18 6.69 -4.43
C VAL A 414 21.84 5.78 -5.61
N GLY A 415 22.66 5.85 -6.67
CA GLY A 415 22.48 5.05 -7.88
C GLY A 415 21.44 5.63 -8.84
N LEU A 416 20.56 4.80 -9.40
CA LEU A 416 19.51 5.26 -10.32
C LEU A 416 18.58 6.26 -9.61
N GLY A 417 18.32 7.39 -10.24
CA GLY A 417 17.55 8.50 -9.65
C GLY A 417 18.37 9.38 -8.67
N GLU A 418 19.67 9.23 -8.63
CA GLU A 418 20.59 10.10 -7.89
C GLU A 418 20.54 11.55 -8.41
N SER A 419 20.62 12.52 -7.51
CA SER A 419 20.56 13.94 -7.85
C SER A 419 21.78 14.40 -8.64
N VAL A 420 21.55 15.32 -9.59
CA VAL A 420 22.61 16.04 -10.29
C VAL A 420 23.16 17.12 -9.36
N LEU A 421 24.46 17.09 -9.12
CA LEU A 421 25.14 18.05 -8.28
C LEU A 421 25.78 19.18 -9.14
N ASP A 422 25.85 20.39 -8.56
CA ASP A 422 26.62 21.50 -9.12
C ASP A 422 28.12 21.33 -8.84
N GLU A 423 28.93 22.32 -9.29
CA GLU A 423 30.39 22.33 -9.10
C GLU A 423 30.81 22.36 -7.62
N LYS A 424 29.91 22.76 -6.71
CA LYS A 424 30.12 22.82 -5.26
C LYS A 424 29.59 21.59 -4.53
N GLY A 425 28.99 20.64 -5.26
CA GLY A 425 28.45 19.40 -4.69
C GLY A 425 27.01 19.54 -4.15
N TYR A 426 26.28 20.61 -4.45
CA TYR A 426 24.88 20.79 -4.07
C TYR A 426 23.92 20.31 -5.15
N PRO A 427 22.80 19.67 -4.80
CA PRO A 427 21.77 19.27 -5.76
C PRO A 427 21.19 20.47 -6.52
N THR A 428 21.06 20.35 -7.84
CA THR A 428 20.48 21.38 -8.71
C THR A 428 18.99 21.20 -8.89
N LEU A 429 18.24 22.32 -8.86
CA LEU A 429 16.79 22.29 -9.06
C LEU A 429 16.43 22.35 -10.55
N ASP A 430 15.32 21.75 -10.92
CA ASP A 430 14.65 21.92 -12.20
C ASP A 430 13.70 23.14 -12.16
N ASP A 431 12.98 23.37 -13.25
CA ASP A 431 11.96 24.42 -13.39
C ASP A 431 10.69 24.19 -12.55
N LYS A 432 10.54 22.99 -11.98
CA LYS A 432 9.43 22.58 -11.12
C LYS A 432 9.79 22.64 -9.63
N GLY A 433 11.02 23.07 -9.29
CA GLY A 433 11.51 23.14 -7.93
C GLY A 433 11.86 21.78 -7.32
N GLN A 434 12.10 20.76 -8.15
CA GLN A 434 12.57 19.45 -7.76
C GLN A 434 14.06 19.28 -8.08
N TYR A 435 14.77 18.47 -7.33
CA TYR A 435 16.16 18.14 -7.69
C TYR A 435 16.19 17.34 -8.98
N LYS A 436 17.04 17.81 -9.94
CA LYS A 436 17.33 17.09 -11.17
C LYS A 436 17.97 15.74 -10.86
N THR A 437 17.57 14.71 -11.59
CA THR A 437 18.13 13.36 -11.44
C THR A 437 19.04 13.02 -12.61
N LYS A 438 20.08 12.21 -12.36
CA LYS A 438 21.03 11.75 -13.39
C LYS A 438 20.36 10.84 -14.42
N SER A 439 19.23 10.24 -14.10
CA SER A 439 18.48 9.36 -14.96
C SER A 439 17.01 9.43 -14.60
N ASP A 440 16.14 9.54 -15.60
CA ASP A 440 14.68 9.39 -15.46
C ASP A 440 14.27 7.91 -15.40
N LEU A 441 15.23 7.00 -15.61
CA LEU A 441 15.01 5.57 -15.45
C LEU A 441 14.98 5.22 -13.96
N TYR A 442 13.78 5.10 -13.44
CA TYR A 442 13.54 4.36 -12.22
C TYR A 442 13.63 2.87 -12.55
N ASN A 443 14.26 2.11 -11.69
CA ASN A 443 14.22 0.68 -11.82
C ASN A 443 12.77 0.18 -11.72
N VAL A 444 12.21 -0.28 -12.83
CA VAL A 444 10.82 -0.73 -12.99
C VAL A 444 10.75 -2.26 -12.98
N GLY A 445 11.42 -2.91 -12.07
CA GLY A 445 11.33 -4.36 -11.88
C GLY A 445 11.15 -4.69 -10.41
N HIS A 446 10.52 -5.82 -10.10
CA HIS A 446 10.29 -6.24 -8.71
C HIS A 446 11.56 -6.32 -7.83
N ASP A 447 12.71 -6.58 -8.43
CA ASP A 447 14.01 -6.48 -7.74
C ASP A 447 14.59 -5.06 -7.73
N SER A 448 13.99 -4.15 -8.43
CA SER A 448 14.53 -2.83 -8.74
C SER A 448 13.63 -1.67 -8.37
N LEU A 449 12.34 -1.92 -8.17
CA LEU A 449 11.46 -0.89 -7.62
C LEU A 449 11.98 -0.38 -6.28
N LEU A 450 12.93 -1.08 -5.68
CA LEU A 450 12.93 -1.02 -4.25
C LEU A 450 14.33 -1.05 -3.61
N SER A 451 15.40 -1.14 -4.35
CA SER A 451 16.72 -0.80 -3.83
C SER A 451 16.97 0.70 -3.96
N MET A 452 16.11 1.51 -3.37
CA MET A 452 16.51 2.86 -3.03
C MET A 452 17.52 2.74 -1.91
N VAL A 453 18.79 2.81 -2.27
CA VAL A 453 19.86 2.92 -1.29
C VAL A 453 19.95 4.38 -0.91
N TYR A 454 19.85 4.68 0.36
CA TYR A 454 19.90 6.03 0.90
C TYR A 454 21.14 6.19 1.77
N GLY A 455 21.83 7.33 1.60
CA GLY A 455 22.81 7.83 2.56
C GLY A 455 22.21 8.99 3.34
N PHE A 456 22.67 9.24 4.54
CA PHE A 456 22.32 10.42 5.31
C PHE A 456 23.38 11.50 5.09
N THR A 457 22.96 12.74 4.84
CA THR A 457 23.81 13.90 5.11
C THR A 457 23.58 14.34 6.55
N LYS A 458 24.65 14.68 7.26
CA LYS A 458 24.52 15.52 8.46
C LYS A 458 23.81 16.78 8.01
N SER A 459 22.59 17.04 8.50
CA SER A 459 21.89 18.31 8.29
C SER A 459 22.87 19.39 8.75
N LEU A 460 23.28 20.23 7.81
CA LEU A 460 23.84 21.52 8.13
C LEU A 460 22.70 22.31 8.78
N LEU A 461 22.70 22.37 10.12
CA LEU A 461 21.98 23.36 10.90
C LEU A 461 22.42 24.75 10.50
#